data_58cebb9d80fc57b268437b96953bc708
#
_entry.id   58cebb9d80fc57b268437b96953bc708
#
_cell.length_a   1.000
_cell.length_b   1.000
_cell.length_c   1.000
_cell.angle_alpha   90.00
_cell.angle_beta   90.00
_cell.angle_gamma   90.00
#
_symmetry.space_group_name_H-M   'P 1'
#
loop_
_entity.id
_entity.type
_entity.pdbx_description
1 polymer ?
#
loop_
_entity_poly.entity_id
_entity_poly.type
_entity_poly.pdbx_seq_one_letter_code
_entity_poly.pdbx_strand_id
1 'polypeptide(L)'
;MLTSDLSYLENVSENDLILGGAFLALDAFSSVDSGNTLTATDIIFRNKGKVTKARGTGTAIAIGTDPLAGVDVYYAGFDKVKVKSNSGTGVNYAFETVTVKAMDLPH
;
A
#
# COMPACT_ATOMS: atom_id res chain seq x y z
N MET A 1 -17.24 12.95 -11.91
CA MET A 1 -17.14 12.30 -12.49
C MET A 1 -17.59 11.77 -13.30
N LEU A 2 -17.50 11.55 -13.75
CA LEU A 2 -18.04 11.18 -14.40
C LEU A 2 -18.25 10.09 -14.85
N THR A 3 -18.68 9.79 -14.96
CA THR A 3 -19.39 8.89 -15.29
C THR A 3 -19.28 8.34 -16.61
N SER A 4 -18.69 8.94 -17.41
CA SER A 4 -18.39 8.43 -18.68
C SER A 4 -17.54 7.19 -18.62
N ASP A 5 -17.14 6.81 -17.45
CA ASP A 5 -16.24 5.72 -17.32
C ASP A 5 -16.88 4.44 -16.98
N LEU A 6 -17.98 4.13 -17.58
CA LEU A 6 -18.73 2.96 -17.23
C LEU A 6 -18.01 1.64 -17.51
N SER A 7 -17.01 1.66 -18.38
CA SER A 7 -16.22 0.47 -18.66
C SER A 7 -14.95 0.40 -17.83
N TYR A 8 -14.77 1.31 -16.90
CA TYR A 8 -13.54 1.44 -16.15
C TYR A 8 -13.78 1.29 -14.65
N LEU A 9 -13.03 0.41 -14.01
CA LEU A 9 -13.11 0.21 -12.57
C LEU A 9 -11.79 0.60 -11.92
N GLU A 10 -11.87 1.39 -10.90
CA GLU A 10 -10.70 1.79 -10.13
C GLU A 10 -10.97 1.65 -8.65
N ASN A 11 -9.99 1.16 -7.92
CA ASN A 11 -10.08 1.00 -6.49
C ASN A 11 -8.80 1.54 -5.85
N VAL A 12 -8.95 2.36 -4.83
CA VAL A 12 -7.83 2.99 -4.14
C VAL A 12 -8.03 2.82 -2.63
N SER A 13 -6.96 2.44 -1.96
CA SER A 13 -6.95 2.34 -0.51
C SER A 13 -5.74 3.08 0.03
N GLU A 14 -5.94 3.90 1.04
CA GLU A 14 -4.89 4.68 1.66
C GLU A 14 -4.87 4.45 3.16
N ASN A 15 -3.70 4.47 3.75
CA ASN A 15 -3.56 4.37 5.18
C ASN A 15 -2.30 5.11 5.60
N ASP A 16 -2.38 5.93 6.63
CA ASP A 16 -1.23 6.68 7.11
C ASP A 16 -1.21 6.68 8.63
N LEU A 17 -0.01 6.77 9.18
CA LEU A 17 0.24 6.77 10.60
C LEU A 17 1.26 7.85 10.91
N ILE A 18 0.95 8.68 11.88
CA ILE A 18 1.86 9.73 12.35
C ILE A 18 2.11 9.50 13.84
N LEU A 19 3.38 9.37 14.22
CA LEU A 19 3.79 9.11 15.58
C LEU A 19 4.94 10.03 15.96
N GLY A 20 4.67 11.01 16.81
CA GLY A 20 5.69 11.97 17.20
C GLY A 20 6.26 12.64 15.98
N GLY A 21 7.49 12.45 15.68
CA GLY A 21 8.10 12.98 14.46
C GLY A 21 8.18 12.00 13.31
N ALA A 22 7.58 10.81 13.46
CA ALA A 22 7.67 9.75 12.45
C ALA A 22 6.36 9.62 11.68
N PHE A 23 6.48 9.20 10.42
CA PHE A 23 5.35 9.16 9.50
C PHE A 23 5.48 7.93 8.60
N LEU A 24 4.39 7.21 8.41
CA LEU A 24 4.30 6.09 7.49
C LEU A 24 2.96 6.13 6.78
N ALA A 25 2.98 6.07 5.47
CA ALA A 25 1.77 6.06 4.66
C ALA A 25 1.86 5.01 3.56
N LEU A 26 0.74 4.40 3.25
CA LEU A 26 0.61 3.40 2.20
C LEU A 26 -0.57 3.75 1.31
N ASP A 27 -0.36 3.75 0.01
CA ASP A 27 -1.41 3.93 -0.98
C ASP A 27 -1.41 2.71 -1.90
N ALA A 28 -2.51 2.02 -1.99
CA ALA A 28 -2.68 0.91 -2.92
C ALA A 28 -3.73 1.27 -3.95
N PHE A 29 -3.46 0.97 -5.21
CA PHE A 29 -4.42 1.26 -6.27
C PHE A 29 -4.47 0.11 -7.26
N SER A 30 -5.63 -0.10 -7.86
CA SER A 30 -5.80 -1.08 -8.92
C SER A 30 -6.89 -0.62 -9.87
N SER A 31 -6.74 -0.95 -11.13
CA SER A 31 -7.72 -0.59 -12.16
C SER A 31 -7.75 -1.64 -13.26
N VAL A 32 -8.91 -1.82 -13.86
CA VAL A 32 -9.11 -2.67 -15.03
C VAL A 32 -10.17 -2.02 -15.91
N ASP A 33 -10.14 -2.31 -17.20
CA ASP A 33 -11.20 -1.87 -18.11
C ASP A 33 -12.46 -2.66 -17.86
N SER A 34 -12.33 -3.95 -17.61
CA SER A 34 -13.46 -4.82 -17.33
C SER A 34 -12.96 -5.96 -16.44
N GLY A 35 -13.55 -6.12 -15.28
CA GLY A 35 -13.13 -7.16 -14.34
C GLY A 35 -13.29 -6.72 -12.91
N ASN A 36 -12.40 -7.17 -12.06
CA ASN A 36 -12.46 -6.92 -10.63
C ASN A 36 -11.18 -6.31 -10.10
N THR A 37 -11.30 -5.47 -9.10
CA THR A 37 -10.15 -4.87 -8.42
C THR A 37 -10.29 -5.05 -6.92
N LEU A 38 -9.14 -5.13 -6.24
CA LEU A 38 -9.08 -5.22 -4.79
C LEU A 38 -7.89 -4.42 -4.30
N THR A 39 -8.10 -3.58 -3.31
CA THR A 39 -7.01 -2.92 -2.61
C THR A 39 -7.20 -3.05 -1.11
N ALA A 40 -6.10 -3.13 -0.39
CA ALA A 40 -6.14 -3.16 1.06
C ALA A 40 -4.85 -2.55 1.60
N THR A 41 -4.96 -1.76 2.64
CA THR A 41 -3.81 -1.23 3.36
C THR A 41 -4.05 -1.37 4.85
N ASP A 42 -2.97 -1.63 5.58
CA ASP A 42 -3.04 -1.79 7.02
C ASP A 42 -1.74 -1.32 7.65
N ILE A 43 -1.83 -0.58 8.74
CA ILE A 43 -0.67 -0.14 9.48
C ILE A 43 -0.89 -0.48 10.94
N ILE A 44 0.07 -1.18 11.53
CA ILE A 44 0.05 -1.56 12.93
C ILE A 44 1.33 -1.04 13.56
N PHE A 45 1.22 -0.48 14.75
CA PHE A 45 2.43 -0.12 15.45
C PHE A 45 2.41 -0.67 16.86
N ARG A 46 3.60 -0.82 17.44
CA ARG A 46 3.79 -1.32 18.79
C ARG A 46 4.88 -0.53 19.46
N ASN A 47 4.63 -0.16 20.71
CA ASN A 47 5.65 0.39 21.58
C ASN A 47 6.16 -0.72 22.46
N LYS A 48 7.48 -0.84 22.53
CA LYS A 48 8.09 -1.82 23.42
C LYS A 48 9.23 -1.11 24.13
N GLY A 49 8.93 -0.62 25.34
CA GLY A 49 9.86 0.21 26.07
C GLY A 49 10.04 1.54 25.36
N LYS A 50 11.27 1.85 24.99
CA LYS A 50 11.59 3.10 24.29
C LYS A 50 11.64 2.96 22.79
N VAL A 51 11.33 1.78 22.28
CA VAL A 51 11.37 1.50 20.84
C VAL A 51 9.95 1.48 20.30
N THR A 52 9.73 2.21 19.22
CA THR A 52 8.46 2.19 18.50
C THR A 52 8.65 1.48 17.17
N LYS A 53 7.83 0.48 16.93
CA LYS A 53 7.85 -0.28 15.68
C LYS A 53 6.55 -0.09 14.93
N ALA A 54 6.65 0.16 13.64
CA ALA A 54 5.50 0.27 12.76
C ALA A 54 5.62 -0.77 11.66
N ARG A 55 4.52 -1.41 11.33
CA ARG A 55 4.46 -2.37 10.23
C ARG A 55 3.28 -2.01 9.35
N GLY A 56 3.56 -1.83 8.07
CA GLY A 56 2.54 -1.53 7.08
C GLY A 56 2.49 -2.60 6.02
N THR A 57 1.30 -2.92 5.55
CA THR A 57 1.09 -3.87 4.47
C THR A 57 0.10 -3.27 3.48
N GLY A 58 0.47 -3.27 2.21
CA GLY A 58 -0.40 -2.82 1.14
C GLY A 58 -0.53 -3.90 0.09
N THR A 59 -1.73 -4.09 -0.43
CA THR A 59 -2.02 -5.06 -1.46
C THR A 59 -2.92 -4.43 -2.50
N ALA A 60 -2.57 -4.62 -3.77
CA ALA A 60 -3.41 -4.20 -4.90
C ALA A 60 -3.48 -5.35 -5.89
N ILE A 61 -4.70 -5.68 -6.31
CA ILE A 61 -4.94 -6.77 -7.26
C ILE A 61 -5.94 -6.28 -8.29
N ALA A 62 -5.64 -6.53 -9.56
CA ALA A 62 -6.55 -6.25 -10.67
C ALA A 62 -6.65 -7.48 -11.55
N ILE A 63 -7.85 -7.92 -11.85
CA ILE A 63 -8.10 -9.08 -12.70
C ILE A 63 -9.10 -8.66 -13.78
N GLY A 64 -8.71 -8.82 -15.02
CA GLY A 64 -9.57 -8.45 -16.14
C GLY A 64 -8.78 -7.88 -17.30
N THR A 65 -9.40 -7.01 -18.09
CA THR A 65 -8.80 -6.41 -19.26
C THR A 65 -7.95 -5.22 -18.89
N ASP A 66 -6.72 -5.17 -19.40
CA ASP A 66 -5.74 -4.10 -19.13
C ASP A 66 -5.59 -3.83 -17.63
N PRO A 67 -5.19 -4.84 -16.84
CA PRO A 67 -5.10 -4.67 -15.40
C PRO A 67 -3.89 -3.82 -15.01
N LEU A 68 -4.07 -3.03 -13.96
CA LEU A 68 -3.00 -2.23 -13.38
C LEU A 68 -3.13 -2.30 -11.86
N ALA A 69 -2.03 -2.54 -11.18
CA ALA A 69 -2.01 -2.58 -9.73
C ALA A 69 -0.70 -2.01 -9.21
N GLY A 70 -0.75 -1.27 -8.13
CA GLY A 70 0.44 -0.69 -7.53
C GLY A 70 0.25 -0.32 -6.07
N VAL A 71 1.35 -0.27 -5.35
CA VAL A 71 1.37 0.15 -3.95
C VAL A 71 2.52 1.14 -3.78
N ASP A 72 2.21 2.33 -3.28
CA ASP A 72 3.21 3.35 -2.96
C ASP A 72 3.40 3.42 -1.45
N VAL A 73 4.63 3.64 -1.04
CA VAL A 73 5.01 3.74 0.36
C VAL A 73 5.71 5.06 0.61
N TYR A 74 5.28 5.77 1.64
CA TYR A 74 5.90 7.03 2.05
C TYR A 74 6.27 6.92 3.52
N TYR A 75 7.47 7.35 3.89
CA TYR A 75 7.88 7.33 5.28
C TYR A 75 8.91 8.42 5.56
N ALA A 76 8.98 8.82 6.82
CA ALA A 76 9.96 9.80 7.29
C ALA A 76 10.08 9.68 8.82
N GLY A 77 11.23 10.03 9.35
CA GLY A 77 11.43 10.09 10.80
C GLY A 77 11.74 8.79 11.50
N PHE A 78 11.87 7.69 10.76
CA PHE A 78 12.25 6.40 11.34
C PHE A 78 13.75 6.19 11.21
N ASP A 79 14.36 5.54 12.19
CA ASP A 79 15.80 5.25 12.18
C ASP A 79 16.13 4.08 11.28
N LYS A 80 15.24 3.10 11.19
CA LYS A 80 15.42 1.94 10.34
C LYS A 80 14.13 1.63 9.60
N VAL A 81 14.23 1.38 8.32
CA VAL A 81 13.07 1.04 7.49
C VAL A 81 13.49 -0.08 6.55
N LYS A 82 12.65 -1.12 6.48
CA LYS A 82 12.81 -2.19 5.50
C LYS A 82 11.52 -2.28 4.69
N VAL A 83 11.67 -2.32 3.38
CA VAL A 83 10.55 -2.44 2.46
C VAL A 83 10.75 -3.69 1.62
N LYS A 84 9.74 -4.55 1.60
CA LYS A 84 9.72 -5.72 0.73
C LYS A 84 8.53 -5.61 -0.20
N SER A 85 8.75 -5.85 -1.47
CA SER A 85 7.67 -5.81 -2.44
C SER A 85 7.68 -7.09 -3.27
N ASN A 86 6.50 -7.49 -3.69
CA ASN A 86 6.30 -8.61 -4.57
C ASN A 86 5.22 -8.24 -5.56
N SER A 87 5.49 -8.40 -6.84
CA SER A 87 4.55 -7.98 -7.87
C SER A 87 4.60 -8.94 -9.04
N GLY A 88 3.53 -8.99 -9.80
CA GLY A 88 3.45 -9.78 -11.00
C GLY A 88 2.37 -9.25 -11.92
N THR A 89 2.55 -9.47 -13.22
CA THR A 89 1.58 -9.08 -14.22
C THR A 89 1.46 -10.16 -15.26
N GLY A 90 0.26 -10.31 -15.82
CA GLY A 90 -0.02 -11.23 -16.89
C GLY A 90 -0.98 -10.58 -17.85
N VAL A 91 -1.52 -11.39 -18.78
CA VAL A 91 -2.43 -10.88 -19.81
C VAL A 91 -3.70 -10.31 -19.20
N ASN A 92 -4.18 -10.93 -18.13
CA ASN A 92 -5.46 -10.57 -17.53
C ASN A 92 -5.38 -10.42 -16.01
N TYR A 93 -4.19 -10.14 -15.47
CA TYR A 93 -4.05 -9.87 -14.04
C TYR A 93 -2.84 -8.99 -13.78
N ALA A 94 -2.88 -8.28 -12.67
CA ALA A 94 -1.75 -7.55 -12.13
C ALA A 94 -1.91 -7.53 -10.60
N PHE A 95 -0.80 -7.64 -9.88
CA PHE A 95 -0.84 -7.51 -8.44
C PHE A 95 0.45 -6.93 -7.91
N GLU A 96 0.35 -6.29 -6.76
CA GLU A 96 1.52 -5.85 -6.02
C GLU A 96 1.21 -5.94 -4.53
N THR A 97 2.16 -6.49 -3.76
CA THR A 97 2.08 -6.55 -2.31
C THR A 97 3.35 -5.96 -1.75
N VAL A 98 3.21 -5.04 -0.81
CA VAL A 98 4.36 -4.38 -0.18
C VAL A 98 4.21 -4.51 1.33
N THR A 99 5.31 -4.88 1.99
CA THR A 99 5.39 -4.91 3.44
C THR A 99 6.50 -3.98 3.88
N VAL A 100 6.19 -3.07 4.79
CA VAL A 100 7.15 -2.11 5.34
C VAL A 100 7.29 -2.39 6.83
N LYS A 101 8.53 -2.43 7.30
CA LYS A 101 8.85 -2.50 8.72
C LYS A 101 9.70 -1.29 9.06
N ALA A 102 9.22 -0.46 9.95
CA ALA A 102 9.91 0.75 10.36
C ALA A 102 10.14 0.74 11.87
N MET A 103 11.23 1.32 12.29
CA MET A 103 11.60 1.32 13.70
C MET A 103 12.14 2.71 14.08
N ASP A 104 11.61 3.26 15.14
CA ASP A 104 12.10 4.50 15.73
C ASP A 104 12.80 4.15 17.04
N LEU A 105 14.09 4.40 17.09
CA LEU A 105 14.93 4.06 18.22
C LEU A 105 15.02 5.23 19.20
N PRO A 106 15.29 4.98 20.48
CA PRO A 106 15.46 6.08 21.44
C PRO A 106 16.70 6.89 21.12
N HIS A 107 16.60 8.17 21.35
CA HIS A 107 17.69 9.13 21.11
C HIS A 107 18.21 9.71 22.41
#